data_a2402b009d386c37ae4f98e35628bf8e
#
_entry.id   a2402b009d386c37ae4f98e35628bf8e
#
_cell.length_a   1.000
_cell.length_b   1.000
_cell.length_c   1.000
_cell.angle_alpha   90.00
_cell.angle_beta   90.00
_cell.angle_gamma   90.00
#
_symmetry.space_group_name_H-M   'P 1'
#
loop_
_entity.id
_entity.type
_entity.pdbx_description
1 polymer ?
#
loop_
_entity_poly.entity_id
_entity_poly.type
_entity_poly.pdbx_seq_one_letter_code
_entity_poly.pdbx_strand_id
1 'polypeptide(L)'
;MSVTRDPPLPPQPLAGLRVVEFTHMVMGPTCGMVLADLGAEVIKVEPLEGEGTRRLLGAGAGFFPLFNRNKLSIGIDLKRAEGAELARRLARSADVVAENFKPGALAKYGLDYPSLSAGHERLVYVSLKGFLPGPYDQRPALDEVVQMMGGLAYMTGRPGDPLRAGTSVNDIMGGIFGAIGVLGALIQRGITGRGMEVQSALFENNVFLMGQHMLQYAVTGSHPRPMPARDSPWAVYDVFTVRDGEQIFLAAVSDAQWQVFCDVLGLPDLKADPELATNNDRVRARVRLLATLRERLAPYSAAELAERFERAGLPFAPIRRPEDLYDDPHLRATGGLADVVLPDGPKAGRSVKTTLLPITLDGARLGVRSDPPRLGAHTTALLQGLGYADAQIQRLRQDGLVS
;
A
#
# COMPACT_ATOMS: atom_id res chain seq x y z
N MET A 1 13.07 -8.38 -42.64
CA MET A 1 13.32 -7.20 -41.80
C MET A 1 12.17 -7.11 -40.78
N SER A 2 12.43 -7.54 -39.56
CA SER A 2 11.48 -7.41 -38.45
C SER A 2 11.47 -5.95 -38.02
N VAL A 3 10.37 -5.25 -38.27
CA VAL A 3 10.15 -3.91 -37.72
C VAL A 3 9.99 -4.10 -36.22
N THR A 4 11.03 -3.83 -35.45
CA THR A 4 10.93 -3.67 -33.99
C THR A 4 10.02 -2.48 -33.74
N ARG A 5 8.74 -2.72 -33.50
CA ARG A 5 7.85 -1.69 -32.94
C ARG A 5 8.40 -1.32 -31.58
N ASP A 6 8.65 -0.03 -31.36
CA ASP A 6 8.90 0.48 -30.02
C ASP A 6 7.78 -0.05 -29.09
N PRO A 7 8.13 -0.47 -27.87
CA PRO A 7 7.10 -0.92 -26.95
C PRO A 7 6.04 0.18 -26.80
N PRO A 8 4.75 -0.18 -26.85
CA PRO A 8 3.69 0.81 -26.69
C PRO A 8 3.89 1.56 -25.38
N LEU A 9 3.67 2.88 -25.41
CA LEU A 9 3.68 3.69 -24.19
C LEU A 9 2.70 3.07 -23.16
N PRO A 10 3.06 3.03 -21.88
CA PRO A 10 2.18 2.45 -20.87
C PRO A 10 0.82 3.18 -20.87
N PRO A 11 -0.29 2.44 -20.76
CA PRO A 11 -1.62 3.03 -20.74
C PRO A 11 -1.77 4.05 -19.62
N GLN A 12 -2.43 5.16 -19.89
CA GLN A 12 -2.74 6.21 -18.93
C GLN A 12 -4.26 6.45 -18.88
N PRO A 13 -5.01 5.55 -18.24
CA PRO A 13 -6.48 5.59 -18.27
C PRO A 13 -7.08 6.85 -17.65
N LEU A 14 -6.33 7.56 -16.80
CA LEU A 14 -6.75 8.83 -16.18
C LEU A 14 -6.07 10.06 -16.82
N ALA A 15 -5.47 9.92 -17.99
CA ALA A 15 -4.90 11.07 -18.70
C ALA A 15 -5.97 12.15 -18.94
N GLY A 16 -5.59 13.40 -18.68
CA GLY A 16 -6.50 14.56 -18.80
C GLY A 16 -7.36 14.83 -17.55
N LEU A 17 -7.32 13.97 -16.54
CA LEU A 17 -7.95 14.24 -15.24
C LEU A 17 -6.96 14.92 -14.31
N ARG A 18 -7.45 15.93 -13.58
CA ARG A 18 -6.70 16.67 -12.57
C ARG A 18 -7.17 16.29 -11.17
N VAL A 19 -6.22 15.96 -10.31
CA VAL A 19 -6.43 15.69 -8.88
C VAL A 19 -5.68 16.76 -8.07
N VAL A 20 -6.35 17.37 -7.10
CA VAL A 20 -5.70 18.23 -6.10
C VAL A 20 -5.77 17.54 -4.76
N GLU A 21 -4.62 17.28 -4.15
CA GLU A 21 -4.57 16.59 -2.86
C GLU A 21 -4.06 17.48 -1.72
N PHE A 22 -4.82 17.49 -0.64
CA PHE A 22 -4.44 18.02 0.66
C PHE A 22 -4.16 16.83 1.57
N THR A 23 -3.03 16.18 1.37
CA THR A 23 -2.73 14.89 2.02
C THR A 23 -1.37 14.89 2.69
N HIS A 24 -1.22 14.03 3.70
CA HIS A 24 0.05 13.82 4.40
C HIS A 24 0.18 12.37 4.88
N MET A 25 1.35 11.98 5.36
CA MET A 25 1.70 10.66 5.86
C MET A 25 1.64 9.59 4.77
N VAL A 26 0.75 8.61 4.89
CA VAL A 26 0.72 7.42 4.02
C VAL A 26 -0.62 7.27 3.28
N MET A 27 -1.75 7.24 3.99
CA MET A 27 -3.05 6.88 3.41
C MET A 27 -3.46 7.79 2.24
N GLY A 28 -3.45 9.11 2.48
CA GLY A 28 -3.78 10.10 1.45
C GLY A 28 -2.81 10.08 0.28
N PRO A 29 -1.50 10.18 0.53
CA PRO A 29 -0.48 10.11 -0.52
C PRO A 29 -0.53 8.82 -1.34
N THR A 30 -0.89 7.66 -0.74
CA THR A 30 -1.10 6.40 -1.48
C THR A 30 -2.25 6.51 -2.48
N CYS A 31 -3.39 7.10 -2.08
CA CYS A 31 -4.50 7.33 -3.00
C CYS A 31 -4.06 8.19 -4.18
N GLY A 32 -3.42 9.34 -3.92
CA GLY A 32 -2.90 10.22 -4.96
C GLY A 32 -1.85 9.56 -5.86
N MET A 33 -0.96 8.72 -5.29
CA MET A 33 0.04 7.98 -6.06
C MET A 33 -0.61 6.98 -7.03
N VAL A 34 -1.63 6.23 -6.57
CA VAL A 34 -2.35 5.28 -7.44
C VAL A 34 -3.00 6.02 -8.61
N LEU A 35 -3.66 7.16 -8.35
CA LEU A 35 -4.27 7.98 -9.41
C LEU A 35 -3.21 8.58 -10.34
N ALA A 36 -2.07 9.03 -9.79
CA ALA A 36 -0.95 9.53 -10.57
C ALA A 36 -0.36 8.43 -11.46
N ASP A 37 -0.06 7.24 -10.93
CA ASP A 37 0.47 6.13 -11.72
C ASP A 37 -0.49 5.71 -12.85
N LEU A 38 -1.80 5.84 -12.64
CA LEU A 38 -2.83 5.63 -13.66
C LEU A 38 -2.93 6.79 -14.70
N GLY A 39 -2.15 7.86 -14.57
CA GLY A 39 -2.03 8.91 -15.59
C GLY A 39 -2.66 10.25 -15.22
N ALA A 40 -3.32 10.39 -14.08
CA ALA A 40 -3.85 11.67 -13.64
C ALA A 40 -2.73 12.70 -13.37
N GLU A 41 -3.02 13.99 -13.62
CA GLU A 41 -2.20 15.09 -13.10
C GLU A 41 -2.53 15.30 -11.62
N VAL A 42 -1.64 14.88 -10.73
CA VAL A 42 -1.87 14.99 -9.28
C VAL A 42 -1.04 16.14 -8.71
N ILE A 43 -1.72 17.12 -8.13
CA ILE A 43 -1.13 18.32 -7.53
C ILE A 43 -1.20 18.18 -6.00
N LYS A 44 -0.05 18.04 -5.37
CA LYS A 44 0.07 18.00 -3.92
C LYS A 44 0.23 19.40 -3.36
N VAL A 45 -0.73 19.81 -2.54
CA VAL A 45 -0.69 21.07 -1.79
C VAL A 45 -0.09 20.81 -0.42
N GLU A 46 0.98 21.51 -0.09
CA GLU A 46 1.74 21.35 1.14
C GLU A 46 1.81 22.66 1.94
N PRO A 47 2.08 22.62 3.26
CA PRO A 47 2.55 23.79 3.99
C PRO A 47 3.84 24.35 3.37
N LEU A 48 4.17 25.61 3.65
CA LEU A 48 5.37 26.27 3.11
C LEU A 48 6.68 25.56 3.46
N GLU A 49 6.71 24.89 4.59
CA GLU A 49 7.84 24.08 5.06
C GLU A 49 7.81 22.63 4.52
N GLY A 50 6.81 22.28 3.73
CA GLY A 50 6.55 20.92 3.28
C GLY A 50 5.90 20.05 4.37
N GLU A 51 5.30 18.92 3.96
CA GLU A 51 4.72 17.98 4.91
C GLU A 51 5.79 17.30 5.79
N GLY A 52 5.36 16.84 6.97
CA GLY A 52 6.26 16.27 7.98
C GLY A 52 7.04 15.04 7.48
N THR A 53 6.46 14.23 6.60
CA THR A 53 7.11 12.99 6.11
C THR A 53 8.36 13.22 5.29
N ARG A 54 8.57 14.42 4.75
CA ARG A 54 9.84 14.80 4.09
C ARG A 54 11.04 14.70 5.02
N ARG A 55 10.81 14.78 6.34
CA ARG A 55 11.83 14.86 7.39
C ARG A 55 11.80 13.70 8.39
N LEU A 56 10.95 12.69 8.17
CA LEU A 56 10.88 11.53 9.07
C LEU A 56 12.17 10.70 9.01
N LEU A 57 12.52 10.15 10.16
CA LEU A 57 13.67 9.25 10.32
C LEU A 57 13.21 7.80 10.44
N GLY A 58 14.17 6.89 10.45
CA GLY A 58 13.91 5.46 10.64
C GLY A 58 12.93 4.88 9.62
N ALA A 59 11.94 4.14 10.08
CA ALA A 59 10.94 3.51 9.21
C ALA A 59 10.12 4.51 8.37
N GLY A 60 9.98 5.76 8.82
CA GLY A 60 9.26 6.81 8.10
C GLY A 60 10.06 7.46 6.96
N ALA A 61 11.36 7.26 6.90
CA ALA A 61 12.22 7.92 5.90
C ALA A 61 11.86 7.56 4.45
N GLY A 62 11.24 6.41 4.23
CA GLY A 62 10.79 5.95 2.93
C GLY A 62 9.40 6.46 2.50
N PHE A 63 8.62 7.09 3.39
CA PHE A 63 7.21 7.41 3.10
C PHE A 63 7.08 8.43 1.98
N PHE A 64 7.73 9.58 2.09
CA PHE A 64 7.60 10.63 1.08
C PHE A 64 8.06 10.15 -0.31
N PRO A 65 9.27 9.59 -0.48
CA PRO A 65 9.73 9.16 -1.80
C PRO A 65 8.91 8.01 -2.39
N LEU A 66 8.35 7.11 -1.56
CA LEU A 66 7.52 6.01 -2.06
C LEU A 66 6.17 6.50 -2.60
N PHE A 67 5.46 7.34 -1.82
CA PHE A 67 4.05 7.66 -2.07
C PHE A 67 3.82 8.96 -2.87
N ASN A 68 4.88 9.65 -3.34
CA ASN A 68 4.72 10.94 -4.02
C ASN A 68 5.36 11.03 -5.41
N ARG A 69 5.75 9.91 -6.02
CA ARG A 69 6.17 9.91 -7.44
C ARG A 69 5.01 10.32 -8.35
N ASN A 70 5.34 10.81 -9.53
CA ASN A 70 4.37 11.22 -10.55
C ASN A 70 3.45 12.39 -10.13
N LYS A 71 3.80 13.14 -9.07
CA LYS A 71 3.02 14.27 -8.57
C LYS A 71 3.73 15.61 -8.82
N LEU A 72 2.93 16.66 -8.88
CA LEU A 72 3.38 18.04 -8.83
C LEU A 72 3.28 18.55 -7.39
N SER A 73 4.15 19.49 -6.98
CA SER A 73 4.13 20.08 -5.63
C SER A 73 4.02 21.59 -5.68
N ILE A 74 3.16 22.13 -4.80
CA ILE A 74 3.02 23.55 -4.51
C ILE A 74 2.90 23.74 -2.99
N GLY A 75 3.67 24.66 -2.41
CA GLY A 75 3.50 25.07 -1.02
C GLY A 75 2.54 26.27 -0.95
N ILE A 76 1.54 26.21 -0.06
CA ILE A 76 0.54 27.29 0.14
C ILE A 76 0.29 27.46 1.63
N ASP A 77 0.34 28.72 2.11
CA ASP A 77 -0.06 29.06 3.47
C ASP A 77 -1.59 29.17 3.58
N LEU A 78 -2.24 28.09 3.96
CA LEU A 78 -3.69 28.04 4.14
C LEU A 78 -4.19 28.89 5.33
N LYS A 79 -3.31 29.30 6.25
CA LYS A 79 -3.70 30.12 7.41
C LYS A 79 -4.03 31.56 7.04
N ARG A 80 -3.51 32.02 5.91
CA ARG A 80 -3.81 33.34 5.37
C ARG A 80 -5.00 33.28 4.41
N ALA A 81 -5.85 34.27 4.43
CA ALA A 81 -7.07 34.31 3.61
C ALA A 81 -6.77 34.21 2.10
N GLU A 82 -5.70 34.89 1.64
CA GLU A 82 -5.27 34.85 0.23
C GLU A 82 -4.76 33.47 -0.16
N GLY A 83 -4.02 32.78 0.73
CA GLY A 83 -3.56 31.40 0.49
C GLY A 83 -4.71 30.40 0.46
N ALA A 84 -5.68 30.55 1.36
CA ALA A 84 -6.90 29.72 1.34
C ALA A 84 -7.70 29.94 0.04
N GLU A 85 -7.83 31.19 -0.45
CA GLU A 85 -8.50 31.48 -1.71
C GLU A 85 -7.75 30.88 -2.90
N LEU A 86 -6.42 30.99 -2.92
CA LEU A 86 -5.58 30.34 -3.94
C LEU A 86 -5.82 28.80 -3.97
N ALA A 87 -5.82 28.19 -2.80
CA ALA A 87 -6.09 26.75 -2.68
C ALA A 87 -7.49 26.38 -3.16
N ARG A 88 -8.52 27.19 -2.87
CA ARG A 88 -9.89 26.99 -3.40
C ARG A 88 -9.95 27.11 -4.91
N ARG A 89 -9.27 28.10 -5.50
CA ARG A 89 -9.17 28.22 -6.97
C ARG A 89 -8.52 27.00 -7.61
N LEU A 90 -7.44 26.49 -6.99
CA LEU A 90 -6.78 25.28 -7.45
C LEU A 90 -7.71 24.06 -7.32
N ALA A 91 -8.37 23.87 -6.17
CA ALA A 91 -9.31 22.79 -5.94
C ALA A 91 -10.50 22.81 -6.92
N ARG A 92 -11.03 24.00 -7.27
CA ARG A 92 -12.11 24.14 -8.25
C ARG A 92 -11.68 23.85 -9.68
N SER A 93 -10.40 23.86 -9.98
CA SER A 93 -9.88 23.45 -11.31
C SER A 93 -9.71 21.94 -11.44
N ALA A 94 -9.96 21.17 -10.37
CA ALA A 94 -9.74 19.73 -10.32
C ALA A 94 -11.00 18.93 -10.62
N ASP A 95 -10.82 17.76 -11.21
CA ASP A 95 -11.84 16.72 -11.33
C ASP A 95 -12.05 15.98 -10.02
N VAL A 96 -10.97 15.82 -9.26
CA VAL A 96 -10.93 15.11 -7.99
C VAL A 96 -10.20 15.95 -6.95
N VAL A 97 -10.77 16.07 -5.75
CA VAL A 97 -10.08 16.58 -4.56
C VAL A 97 -9.92 15.45 -3.57
N ALA A 98 -8.69 15.27 -3.04
CA ALA A 98 -8.38 14.25 -2.03
C ALA A 98 -7.87 14.91 -0.74
N GLU A 99 -8.31 14.40 0.42
CA GLU A 99 -7.81 14.91 1.71
C GLU A 99 -7.79 13.80 2.77
N ASN A 100 -6.89 13.93 3.77
CA ASN A 100 -6.82 13.01 4.90
C ASN A 100 -6.58 13.72 6.25
N PHE A 101 -7.11 14.92 6.40
CA PHE A 101 -7.11 15.64 7.67
C PHE A 101 -8.23 15.18 8.61
N LYS A 102 -8.18 15.64 9.86
CA LYS A 102 -9.27 15.40 10.82
C LYS A 102 -10.60 15.94 10.27
N PRO A 103 -11.73 15.28 10.58
CA PRO A 103 -13.03 15.76 10.16
C PRO A 103 -13.24 17.26 10.47
N GLY A 104 -13.73 18.03 9.49
CA GLY A 104 -13.97 19.48 9.60
C GLY A 104 -12.71 20.35 9.50
N ALA A 105 -11.50 19.81 9.47
CA ALA A 105 -10.29 20.64 9.46
C ALA A 105 -10.15 21.52 8.20
N LEU A 106 -10.65 21.09 7.07
CA LEU A 106 -10.61 21.85 5.81
C LEU A 106 -11.84 22.77 5.63
N ALA A 107 -12.93 22.54 6.35
CA ALA A 107 -14.15 23.34 6.27
C ALA A 107 -13.89 24.83 6.58
N LYS A 108 -13.04 25.13 7.56
CA LYS A 108 -12.65 26.53 7.90
C LYS A 108 -11.95 27.27 6.77
N TYR A 109 -11.44 26.55 5.77
CA TYR A 109 -10.80 27.10 4.57
C TYR A 109 -11.72 27.05 3.34
N GLY A 110 -12.95 26.53 3.47
CA GLY A 110 -13.86 26.28 2.36
C GLY A 110 -13.35 25.24 1.37
N LEU A 111 -12.61 24.25 1.87
CA LEU A 111 -11.98 23.16 1.10
C LEU A 111 -12.61 21.80 1.39
N ASP A 112 -13.73 21.76 2.11
CA ASP A 112 -14.56 20.57 2.33
C ASP A 112 -15.51 20.31 1.15
N TYR A 113 -16.07 19.10 1.10
CA TYR A 113 -16.95 18.70 -0.01
C TYR A 113 -18.16 19.64 -0.18
N PRO A 114 -18.94 20.00 0.87
CA PRO A 114 -20.07 20.92 0.71
C PRO A 114 -19.67 22.28 0.10
N SER A 115 -18.54 22.83 0.52
CA SER A 115 -18.07 24.14 0.04
C SER A 115 -17.57 24.09 -1.41
N LEU A 116 -16.88 23.02 -1.80
CA LEU A 116 -16.31 22.90 -3.13
C LEU A 116 -17.32 22.41 -4.17
N SER A 117 -18.25 21.51 -3.79
CA SER A 117 -19.29 20.99 -4.69
C SER A 117 -20.35 22.02 -5.02
N ALA A 118 -20.52 23.05 -4.18
CA ALA A 118 -21.38 24.19 -4.47
C ALA A 118 -20.86 24.94 -5.71
N GLY A 119 -21.56 24.77 -6.85
CA GLY A 119 -21.15 25.32 -8.14
C GLY A 119 -20.13 24.48 -8.92
N HIS A 120 -19.78 23.28 -8.42
CA HIS A 120 -18.95 22.31 -9.13
C HIS A 120 -19.54 20.89 -9.03
N GLU A 121 -20.73 20.72 -9.64
CA GLU A 121 -21.53 19.49 -9.52
C GLU A 121 -20.83 18.22 -10.02
N ARG A 122 -19.79 18.34 -10.81
CA ARG A 122 -18.99 17.22 -11.34
C ARG A 122 -17.82 16.82 -10.44
N LEU A 123 -17.60 17.52 -9.34
CA LEU A 123 -16.49 17.26 -8.43
C LEU A 123 -16.61 15.87 -7.79
N VAL A 124 -15.58 15.06 -7.89
CA VAL A 124 -15.38 13.89 -7.04
C VAL A 124 -14.50 14.32 -5.86
N TYR A 125 -14.93 14.03 -4.65
CA TYR A 125 -14.19 14.38 -3.44
C TYR A 125 -13.90 13.11 -2.65
N VAL A 126 -12.63 12.81 -2.35
CA VAL A 126 -12.28 11.64 -1.55
C VAL A 126 -11.74 12.05 -0.19
N SER A 127 -12.43 11.60 0.84
CA SER A 127 -12.14 11.80 2.26
C SER A 127 -11.53 10.52 2.83
N LEU A 128 -10.28 10.59 3.28
CA LEU A 128 -9.53 9.44 3.81
C LEU A 128 -9.37 9.62 5.31
N LYS A 129 -10.05 8.80 6.10
CA LYS A 129 -10.27 9.04 7.54
C LYS A 129 -9.81 7.87 8.40
N GLY A 130 -9.77 8.08 9.70
CA GLY A 130 -9.56 7.01 10.67
C GLY A 130 -10.75 6.06 10.78
N PHE A 131 -11.96 6.64 10.73
CA PHE A 131 -13.24 5.96 10.85
C PHE A 131 -14.26 6.57 9.88
N LEU A 132 -15.17 5.76 9.36
CA LEU A 132 -16.36 6.28 8.67
C LEU A 132 -17.26 7.04 9.67
N PRO A 133 -18.21 7.89 9.18
CA PRO A 133 -19.14 8.59 10.05
C PRO A 133 -19.88 7.65 11.02
N GLY A 134 -19.77 7.91 12.31
CA GLY A 134 -20.34 7.07 13.34
C GLY A 134 -19.79 7.42 14.74
N PRO A 135 -19.94 6.52 15.72
CA PRO A 135 -19.57 6.80 17.11
C PRO A 135 -18.07 7.08 17.33
N TYR A 136 -17.22 6.76 16.35
CA TYR A 136 -15.76 6.90 16.46
C TYR A 136 -15.17 7.96 15.54
N ASP A 137 -15.95 8.63 14.71
CA ASP A 137 -15.47 9.53 13.64
C ASP A 137 -14.55 10.66 14.15
N GLN A 138 -14.75 11.13 15.38
CA GLN A 138 -13.94 12.19 16.01
C GLN A 138 -12.71 11.65 16.78
N ARG A 139 -12.54 10.32 16.86
CA ARG A 139 -11.40 9.76 17.59
C ARG A 139 -10.10 9.92 16.77
N PRO A 140 -8.97 10.23 17.44
CA PRO A 140 -7.68 10.11 16.79
C PRO A 140 -7.44 8.68 16.30
N ALA A 141 -7.00 8.54 15.06
CA ALA A 141 -6.64 7.26 14.47
C ALA A 141 -5.25 7.34 13.81
N LEU A 142 -4.53 6.26 13.96
CA LEU A 142 -3.29 5.95 13.25
C LEU A 142 -3.39 4.49 12.82
N ASP A 143 -2.57 4.07 11.87
CA ASP A 143 -2.52 2.68 11.41
C ASP A 143 -2.43 1.68 12.58
N GLU A 144 -1.50 1.89 13.52
CA GLU A 144 -1.32 1.03 14.69
C GLU A 144 -2.54 1.00 15.61
N VAL A 145 -3.19 2.16 15.83
CA VAL A 145 -4.38 2.26 16.67
C VAL A 145 -5.49 1.36 16.12
N VAL A 146 -5.73 1.42 14.81
CA VAL A 146 -6.80 0.62 14.21
C VAL A 146 -6.40 -0.86 14.07
N GLN A 147 -5.12 -1.19 13.92
CA GLN A 147 -4.66 -2.58 13.98
C GLN A 147 -4.96 -3.22 15.33
N MET A 148 -4.78 -2.47 16.44
CA MET A 148 -5.14 -2.94 17.78
C MET A 148 -6.65 -3.06 17.95
N MET A 149 -7.42 -2.05 17.53
CA MET A 149 -8.89 -2.03 17.68
C MET A 149 -9.61 -3.04 16.80
N GLY A 150 -9.14 -3.27 15.58
CA GLY A 150 -9.80 -4.09 14.56
C GLY A 150 -9.36 -5.55 14.55
N GLY A 151 -8.52 -6.01 15.50
CA GLY A 151 -8.17 -7.40 15.68
C GLY A 151 -6.95 -7.89 14.89
N LEU A 152 -6.38 -7.09 13.96
CA LEU A 152 -5.21 -7.52 13.18
C LEU A 152 -4.00 -7.76 14.07
N ALA A 153 -3.74 -6.87 15.03
CA ALA A 153 -2.61 -7.02 15.95
C ALA A 153 -2.76 -8.25 16.86
N TYR A 154 -3.99 -8.56 17.29
CA TYR A 154 -4.29 -9.81 18.00
C TYR A 154 -3.95 -11.04 17.14
N MET A 155 -4.37 -11.04 15.88
CA MET A 155 -4.15 -12.18 14.98
C MET A 155 -2.68 -12.34 14.56
N THR A 156 -1.93 -11.24 14.46
CA THR A 156 -0.50 -11.25 14.07
C THR A 156 0.41 -11.68 15.23
N GLY A 157 0.08 -11.25 16.45
CA GLY A 157 0.89 -11.48 17.66
C GLY A 157 0.82 -12.89 18.20
N ARG A 158 1.55 -13.10 19.32
CA ARG A 158 1.44 -14.33 20.12
C ARG A 158 0.27 -14.19 21.09
N PRO A 159 -0.25 -15.33 21.64
CA PRO A 159 -1.22 -15.25 22.72
C PRO A 159 -0.73 -14.36 23.87
N GLY A 160 -1.48 -13.30 24.18
CA GLY A 160 -1.13 -12.33 25.22
C GLY A 160 -0.09 -11.27 24.82
N ASP A 161 0.43 -11.32 23.60
CA ASP A 161 1.44 -10.39 23.07
C ASP A 161 1.04 -9.91 21.66
N PRO A 162 0.07 -8.98 21.54
CA PRO A 162 -0.40 -8.47 20.27
C PRO A 162 0.71 -7.72 19.54
N LEU A 163 0.85 -7.95 18.23
CA LEU A 163 1.89 -7.38 17.41
C LEU A 163 1.28 -6.75 16.14
N ARG A 164 1.62 -5.51 15.86
CA ARG A 164 1.25 -4.89 14.57
C ARG A 164 1.90 -5.61 13.38
N ALA A 165 1.28 -5.53 12.21
CA ALA A 165 1.92 -5.93 10.95
C ALA A 165 3.17 -5.07 10.68
N GLY A 166 4.16 -5.63 10.02
CA GLY A 166 5.46 -4.99 9.76
C GLY A 166 5.43 -3.80 8.79
N THR A 167 4.26 -3.33 8.39
CA THR A 167 4.06 -2.18 7.49
C THR A 167 2.78 -1.43 7.86
N SER A 168 2.59 -0.22 7.32
CA SER A 168 1.37 0.60 7.46
C SER A 168 0.24 0.05 6.58
N VAL A 169 -0.21 -1.17 6.88
CA VAL A 169 -1.10 -1.96 6.02
C VAL A 169 -2.46 -1.30 5.83
N ASN A 170 -3.04 -0.72 6.88
CA ASN A 170 -4.34 -0.05 6.79
C ASN A 170 -4.26 1.28 6.07
N ASP A 171 -3.17 2.04 6.26
CA ASP A 171 -2.91 3.26 5.51
C ASP A 171 -2.81 2.98 4.01
N ILE A 172 -2.00 1.98 3.63
CA ILE A 172 -1.82 1.60 2.22
C ILE A 172 -3.14 1.10 1.63
N MET A 173 -3.83 0.19 2.29
CA MET A 173 -5.13 -0.32 1.82
C MET A 173 -6.19 0.78 1.75
N GLY A 174 -6.25 1.65 2.75
CA GLY A 174 -7.19 2.76 2.78
C GLY A 174 -6.97 3.73 1.62
N GLY A 175 -5.71 4.00 1.28
CA GLY A 175 -5.37 4.77 0.08
C GLY A 175 -5.80 4.07 -1.22
N ILE A 176 -5.57 2.76 -1.32
CA ILE A 176 -6.00 1.94 -2.48
C ILE A 176 -7.53 1.91 -2.58
N PHE A 177 -8.27 1.67 -1.48
CA PHE A 177 -9.73 1.72 -1.49
C PHE A 177 -10.27 3.11 -1.80
N GLY A 178 -9.60 4.17 -1.34
CA GLY A 178 -9.91 5.54 -1.75
C GLY A 178 -9.80 5.72 -3.26
N ALA A 179 -8.72 5.23 -3.88
CA ALA A 179 -8.54 5.27 -5.32
C ALA A 179 -9.59 4.42 -6.06
N ILE A 180 -9.93 3.22 -5.57
CA ILE A 180 -11.01 2.39 -6.13
C ILE A 180 -12.34 3.15 -6.08
N GLY A 181 -12.65 3.80 -4.95
CA GLY A 181 -13.86 4.61 -4.80
C GLY A 181 -13.88 5.79 -5.78
N VAL A 182 -12.75 6.48 -5.97
CA VAL A 182 -12.60 7.55 -6.98
C VAL A 182 -12.86 7.02 -8.39
N LEU A 183 -12.29 5.87 -8.76
CA LEU A 183 -12.52 5.24 -10.06
C LEU A 183 -14.02 4.93 -10.26
N GLY A 184 -14.68 4.34 -9.25
CA GLY A 184 -16.13 4.10 -9.27
C GLY A 184 -16.94 5.39 -9.43
N ALA A 185 -16.58 6.45 -8.69
CA ALA A 185 -17.22 7.76 -8.79
C ALA A 185 -17.02 8.41 -10.16
N LEU A 186 -15.84 8.28 -10.77
CA LEU A 186 -15.57 8.78 -12.12
C LEU A 186 -16.39 8.05 -13.20
N ILE A 187 -16.53 6.73 -13.08
CA ILE A 187 -17.40 5.93 -13.97
C ILE A 187 -18.86 6.39 -13.81
N GLN A 188 -19.34 6.49 -12.57
CA GLN A 188 -20.71 6.97 -12.29
C GLN A 188 -20.94 8.40 -12.79
N ARG A 189 -19.92 9.28 -12.65
CA ARG A 189 -19.95 10.64 -13.19
C ARG A 189 -20.11 10.65 -14.72
N GLY A 190 -19.47 9.69 -15.41
CA GLY A 190 -19.63 9.51 -16.85
C GLY A 190 -21.08 9.22 -17.26
N ILE A 191 -21.82 8.52 -16.41
CA ILE A 191 -23.24 8.15 -16.64
C ILE A 191 -24.19 9.28 -16.24
N THR A 192 -23.99 9.89 -15.06
CA THR A 192 -24.95 10.83 -14.46
C THR A 192 -24.64 12.30 -14.72
N GLY A 193 -23.41 12.60 -15.17
CA GLY A 193 -22.91 13.97 -15.25
C GLY A 193 -22.52 14.59 -13.89
N ARG A 194 -22.73 13.89 -12.76
CA ARG A 194 -22.53 14.40 -11.40
C ARG A 194 -21.41 13.66 -10.68
N GLY A 195 -20.60 14.41 -9.95
CA GLY A 195 -19.63 13.87 -9.01
C GLY A 195 -20.27 13.47 -7.67
N MET A 196 -19.43 13.02 -6.73
CA MET A 196 -19.88 12.61 -5.40
C MET A 196 -18.76 12.64 -4.39
N GLU A 197 -19.09 12.56 -3.10
CA GLU A 197 -18.12 12.28 -2.04
C GLU A 197 -17.88 10.78 -1.93
N VAL A 198 -16.62 10.42 -1.82
CA VAL A 198 -16.09 9.07 -1.54
C VAL A 198 -15.45 9.11 -0.16
N GLN A 199 -15.69 8.11 0.66
CA GLN A 199 -15.03 7.99 1.96
C GLN A 199 -14.36 6.62 2.08
N SER A 200 -13.12 6.59 2.56
CA SER A 200 -12.38 5.39 2.94
C SER A 200 -11.81 5.58 4.33
N ALA A 201 -11.80 4.54 5.15
CA ALA A 201 -11.36 4.66 6.53
C ALA A 201 -10.48 3.49 6.98
N LEU A 202 -9.53 3.80 7.88
CA LEU A 202 -8.52 2.85 8.39
C LEU A 202 -9.18 1.68 9.14
N PHE A 203 -10.15 2.00 10.01
CA PHE A 203 -10.79 0.97 10.86
C PHE A 203 -11.57 -0.03 10.04
N GLU A 204 -12.41 0.43 9.11
CA GLU A 204 -13.22 -0.43 8.25
C GLU A 204 -12.33 -1.27 7.32
N ASN A 205 -11.19 -0.75 6.88
CA ASN A 205 -10.18 -1.51 6.15
C ASN A 205 -9.62 -2.66 7.00
N ASN A 206 -9.33 -2.39 8.28
CA ASN A 206 -8.88 -3.42 9.20
C ASN A 206 -9.94 -4.50 9.42
N VAL A 207 -11.20 -4.09 9.63
CA VAL A 207 -12.33 -5.02 9.78
C VAL A 207 -12.51 -5.87 8.53
N PHE A 208 -12.35 -5.28 7.34
CA PHE A 208 -12.38 -6.03 6.08
C PHE A 208 -11.32 -7.14 6.04
N LEU A 209 -10.07 -6.84 6.46
CA LEU A 209 -9.01 -7.85 6.58
C LEU A 209 -9.38 -8.97 7.57
N MET A 210 -10.05 -8.62 8.66
CA MET A 210 -10.44 -9.58 9.72
C MET A 210 -11.74 -10.32 9.41
N GLY A 211 -12.44 -10.00 8.33
CA GLY A 211 -13.72 -10.57 7.95
C GLY A 211 -13.74 -12.11 7.93
N GLN A 212 -12.67 -12.75 7.42
CA GLN A 212 -12.54 -14.22 7.43
C GLN A 212 -12.55 -14.81 8.85
N HIS A 213 -11.91 -14.15 9.82
CA HIS A 213 -11.85 -14.62 11.22
C HIS A 213 -13.16 -14.34 11.97
N MET A 214 -13.83 -13.24 11.63
CA MET A 214 -15.17 -12.95 12.14
C MET A 214 -16.17 -14.03 11.67
N LEU A 215 -16.13 -14.39 10.38
CA LEU A 215 -16.95 -15.46 9.83
C LEU A 215 -16.56 -16.83 10.37
N GLN A 216 -15.27 -17.11 10.58
CA GLN A 216 -14.81 -18.34 11.22
C GLN A 216 -15.50 -18.51 12.59
N TYR A 217 -15.51 -17.47 13.42
CA TYR A 217 -16.21 -17.50 14.70
C TYR A 217 -17.71 -17.74 14.55
N ALA A 218 -18.35 -17.02 13.64
CA ALA A 218 -19.79 -17.13 13.40
C ALA A 218 -20.21 -18.53 12.93
N VAL A 219 -19.38 -19.19 12.11
CA VAL A 219 -19.64 -20.54 11.58
C VAL A 219 -19.32 -21.64 12.58
N THR A 220 -18.24 -21.50 13.33
CA THR A 220 -17.74 -22.59 14.19
C THR A 220 -18.11 -22.45 15.68
N GLY A 221 -18.47 -21.23 16.12
CA GLY A 221 -18.63 -20.89 17.53
C GLY A 221 -17.33 -20.85 18.32
N SER A 222 -16.19 -21.11 17.68
CA SER A 222 -14.87 -21.18 18.31
C SER A 222 -14.09 -19.88 18.08
N HIS A 223 -13.50 -19.34 19.13
CA HIS A 223 -12.69 -18.11 19.03
C HIS A 223 -11.45 -18.33 18.15
N PRO A 224 -11.21 -17.51 17.13
CA PRO A 224 -9.98 -17.56 16.35
C PRO A 224 -8.77 -17.35 17.25
N ARG A 225 -7.78 -18.22 17.12
CA ARG A 225 -6.50 -18.07 17.82
C ARG A 225 -5.52 -17.25 17.00
N PRO A 226 -4.63 -16.48 17.64
CA PRO A 226 -3.56 -15.79 16.94
C PRO A 226 -2.77 -16.71 15.99
N MET A 227 -2.25 -16.17 14.88
CA MET A 227 -1.59 -16.96 13.84
C MET A 227 -0.49 -17.90 14.36
N PRO A 228 0.36 -17.53 15.33
CA PRO A 228 1.36 -18.47 15.90
C PRO A 228 0.77 -19.65 16.66
N ALA A 229 -0.48 -19.54 17.16
CA ALA A 229 -1.16 -20.58 17.94
C ALA A 229 -2.42 -21.12 17.26
N ARG A 230 -2.61 -20.80 15.96
CA ARG A 230 -3.80 -21.23 15.21
C ARG A 230 -3.88 -22.74 15.05
N ASP A 231 -5.09 -23.23 14.99
CA ASP A 231 -5.34 -24.57 14.47
C ASP A 231 -5.13 -24.54 12.95
N SER A 232 -3.98 -25.05 12.53
CA SER A 232 -3.62 -25.03 11.11
C SER A 232 -4.47 -26.02 10.33
N PRO A 233 -5.06 -25.66 9.19
CA PRO A 233 -5.77 -26.59 8.34
C PRO A 233 -4.84 -27.59 7.64
N TRP A 234 -3.53 -27.35 7.66
CA TRP A 234 -2.49 -28.19 7.08
C TRP A 234 -1.40 -28.51 8.11
N ALA A 235 -0.91 -29.74 8.08
CA ALA A 235 0.09 -30.18 9.01
C ALA A 235 1.47 -29.58 8.69
N VAL A 236 1.88 -29.69 7.42
CA VAL A 236 3.14 -29.11 6.94
C VAL A 236 2.81 -27.80 6.25
N TYR A 237 2.94 -26.71 6.95
CA TYR A 237 2.75 -25.34 6.50
C TYR A 237 3.41 -24.43 7.56
N ASP A 238 4.74 -24.39 7.54
CA ASP A 238 5.50 -23.77 8.62
C ASP A 238 6.88 -23.29 8.15
N VAL A 239 7.51 -22.47 8.98
CA VAL A 239 8.90 -22.05 8.82
C VAL A 239 9.80 -23.04 9.57
N PHE A 240 10.80 -23.53 8.88
CA PHE A 240 11.81 -24.42 9.43
C PHE A 240 13.15 -23.71 9.54
N THR A 241 13.78 -23.82 10.71
CA THR A 241 15.17 -23.45 10.89
C THR A 241 16.04 -24.64 10.46
N VAL A 242 16.96 -24.40 9.58
CA VAL A 242 17.82 -25.42 8.95
C VAL A 242 19.28 -25.14 9.23
N ARG A 243 20.21 -25.73 8.47
CA ARG A 243 21.66 -25.58 8.69
C ARG A 243 22.05 -24.10 8.84
N ASP A 244 23.00 -23.83 9.72
CA ASP A 244 23.56 -22.51 10.01
C ASP A 244 22.54 -21.44 10.48
N GLY A 245 21.37 -21.88 10.96
CA GLY A 245 20.31 -20.99 11.43
C GLY A 245 19.49 -20.32 10.33
N GLU A 246 19.70 -20.72 9.06
CA GLU A 246 18.87 -20.26 7.94
C GLU A 246 17.40 -20.66 8.14
N GLN A 247 16.48 -19.93 7.54
CA GLN A 247 15.07 -20.21 7.62
C GLN A 247 14.44 -20.35 6.23
N ILE A 248 13.56 -21.34 6.10
CA ILE A 248 12.78 -21.59 4.88
C ILE A 248 11.35 -21.97 5.26
N PHE A 249 10.37 -21.41 4.54
CA PHE A 249 8.99 -21.85 4.61
C PHE A 249 8.79 -23.04 3.67
N LEU A 250 8.18 -24.12 4.18
CA LEU A 250 7.85 -25.32 3.41
C LEU A 250 6.39 -25.69 3.61
N ALA A 251 5.73 -26.18 2.54
CA ALA A 251 4.35 -26.62 2.63
C ALA A 251 4.09 -27.91 1.84
N ALA A 252 3.17 -28.73 2.39
CA ALA A 252 2.52 -29.82 1.73
C ALA A 252 1.03 -29.78 2.12
N VAL A 253 0.19 -29.26 1.21
CA VAL A 253 -1.21 -28.92 1.49
C VAL A 253 -2.20 -29.99 1.00
N SER A 254 -1.74 -31.01 0.30
CA SER A 254 -2.54 -32.15 -0.14
C SER A 254 -1.84 -33.47 0.14
N ASP A 255 -2.61 -34.58 0.10
CA ASP A 255 -2.02 -35.91 0.33
C ASP A 255 -1.04 -36.27 -0.79
N ALA A 256 -1.28 -35.87 -2.03
CA ALA A 256 -0.35 -36.06 -3.13
C ALA A 256 0.97 -35.29 -2.90
N GLN A 257 0.90 -34.03 -2.46
CA GLN A 257 2.09 -33.26 -2.13
C GLN A 257 2.86 -33.86 -0.94
N TRP A 258 2.16 -34.45 0.04
CA TRP A 258 2.81 -35.14 1.14
C TRP A 258 3.63 -36.34 0.67
N GLN A 259 3.12 -37.13 -0.28
CA GLN A 259 3.86 -38.26 -0.84
C GLN A 259 5.14 -37.76 -1.54
N VAL A 260 5.03 -36.72 -2.37
CA VAL A 260 6.16 -36.11 -3.06
C VAL A 260 7.16 -35.51 -2.06
N PHE A 261 6.67 -34.85 -1.01
CA PHE A 261 7.50 -34.28 0.06
C PHE A 261 8.37 -35.35 0.73
N CYS A 262 7.78 -36.49 1.08
CA CYS A 262 8.51 -37.60 1.67
C CYS A 262 9.54 -38.20 0.70
N ASP A 263 9.21 -38.34 -0.59
CA ASP A 263 10.13 -38.87 -1.59
C ASP A 263 11.34 -37.94 -1.79
N VAL A 264 11.09 -36.65 -1.93
CA VAL A 264 12.13 -35.63 -2.15
C VAL A 264 13.14 -35.54 -1.00
N LEU A 265 12.66 -35.75 0.22
CA LEU A 265 13.46 -35.69 1.45
C LEU A 265 13.98 -37.06 1.93
N GLY A 266 13.61 -38.14 1.27
CA GLY A 266 14.03 -39.49 1.66
C GLY A 266 13.46 -39.91 3.02
N LEU A 267 12.17 -39.74 3.22
CA LEU A 267 11.44 -40.02 4.48
C LEU A 267 10.46 -41.18 4.31
N PRO A 268 10.91 -42.42 3.99
CA PRO A 268 10.02 -43.55 3.73
C PRO A 268 9.26 -43.98 4.98
N ASP A 269 9.82 -43.79 6.15
CA ASP A 269 9.21 -44.05 7.45
C ASP A 269 7.96 -43.17 7.68
N LEU A 270 8.06 -41.89 7.42
CA LEU A 270 6.91 -40.96 7.53
C LEU A 270 5.89 -41.17 6.39
N LYS A 271 6.36 -41.57 5.22
CA LYS A 271 5.51 -41.86 4.07
C LYS A 271 4.62 -43.08 4.32
N ALA A 272 5.13 -44.11 4.98
CA ALA A 272 4.43 -45.37 5.27
C ALA A 272 3.62 -45.36 6.57
N ASP A 273 3.76 -44.28 7.38
CA ASP A 273 3.06 -44.16 8.67
C ASP A 273 1.54 -43.99 8.45
N PRO A 274 0.69 -44.94 8.89
CA PRO A 274 -0.76 -44.84 8.71
C PRO A 274 -1.40 -43.68 9.49
N GLU A 275 -0.76 -43.21 10.56
CA GLU A 275 -1.20 -42.01 11.31
C GLU A 275 -0.90 -40.69 10.56
N LEU A 276 -0.22 -40.76 9.41
CA LEU A 276 0.10 -39.62 8.55
C LEU A 276 -0.52 -39.75 7.15
N ALA A 277 -1.41 -40.71 6.92
CA ALA A 277 -1.93 -41.04 5.61
C ALA A 277 -2.74 -39.88 4.98
N THR A 278 -3.64 -39.29 5.72
CA THR A 278 -4.44 -38.13 5.24
C THR A 278 -3.99 -36.81 5.86
N ASN A 279 -4.35 -35.70 5.21
CA ASN A 279 -4.05 -34.38 5.80
C ASN A 279 -4.62 -34.24 7.21
N ASN A 280 -5.84 -34.73 7.46
CA ASN A 280 -6.46 -34.64 8.78
C ASN A 280 -5.71 -35.48 9.83
N ASP A 281 -5.16 -36.64 9.45
CA ASP A 281 -4.32 -37.47 10.33
C ASP A 281 -3.04 -36.71 10.68
N ARG A 282 -2.39 -36.15 9.68
CA ARG A 282 -1.18 -35.33 9.87
C ARG A 282 -1.44 -34.08 10.72
N VAL A 283 -2.61 -33.45 10.58
CA VAL A 283 -3.01 -32.30 11.43
C VAL A 283 -3.16 -32.73 12.88
N ARG A 284 -3.78 -33.89 13.16
CA ARG A 284 -3.86 -34.46 14.52
C ARG A 284 -2.47 -34.76 15.11
N ALA A 285 -1.57 -35.28 14.28
CA ALA A 285 -0.20 -35.61 14.66
C ALA A 285 0.79 -34.41 14.56
N ARG A 286 0.32 -33.19 14.27
CA ARG A 286 1.14 -32.06 13.83
C ARG A 286 2.30 -31.74 14.79
N VAL A 287 2.07 -31.76 16.09
CA VAL A 287 3.12 -31.45 17.08
C VAL A 287 4.29 -32.45 16.97
N ARG A 288 3.99 -33.75 16.93
CA ARG A 288 4.98 -34.82 16.74
C ARG A 288 5.67 -34.69 15.38
N LEU A 289 4.86 -34.56 14.33
CA LEU A 289 5.34 -34.49 12.94
C LEU A 289 6.31 -33.32 12.74
N LEU A 290 5.96 -32.12 13.19
CA LEU A 290 6.83 -30.95 13.03
C LEU A 290 8.12 -31.06 13.84
N ALA A 291 8.11 -31.69 15.01
CA ALA A 291 9.31 -31.96 15.79
C ALA A 291 10.26 -32.86 14.98
N THR A 292 9.75 -33.98 14.46
CA THR A 292 10.53 -34.90 13.60
C THR A 292 11.05 -34.20 12.35
N LEU A 293 10.21 -33.40 11.66
CA LEU A 293 10.64 -32.69 10.46
C LEU A 293 11.74 -31.64 10.75
N ARG A 294 11.68 -30.94 11.89
CA ARG A 294 12.77 -30.02 12.27
C ARG A 294 14.11 -30.73 12.41
N GLU A 295 14.13 -31.90 13.03
CA GLU A 295 15.34 -32.72 13.17
C GLU A 295 15.85 -33.20 11.79
N ARG A 296 14.93 -33.72 10.94
CA ARG A 296 15.29 -34.26 9.62
C ARG A 296 15.74 -33.17 8.64
N LEU A 297 15.26 -31.94 8.77
CA LEU A 297 15.59 -30.82 7.89
C LEU A 297 16.84 -30.04 8.35
N ALA A 298 17.21 -30.13 9.63
CA ALA A 298 18.34 -29.39 10.18
C ALA A 298 19.68 -29.54 9.41
N PRO A 299 20.01 -30.70 8.80
CA PRO A 299 21.28 -30.86 8.07
C PRO A 299 21.33 -30.14 6.70
N TYR A 300 20.17 -29.76 6.13
CA TYR A 300 20.12 -29.13 4.82
C TYR A 300 20.32 -27.61 4.91
N SER A 301 20.87 -26.99 3.86
CA SER A 301 20.78 -25.54 3.70
C SER A 301 19.41 -25.15 3.12
N ALA A 302 19.01 -23.88 3.31
CA ALA A 302 17.80 -23.36 2.71
C ALA A 302 17.83 -23.44 1.17
N ALA A 303 19.00 -23.23 0.56
CA ALA A 303 19.19 -23.31 -0.89
C ALA A 303 19.00 -24.74 -1.41
N GLU A 304 19.55 -25.76 -0.74
CA GLU A 304 19.37 -27.17 -1.10
C GLU A 304 17.90 -27.60 -1.06
N LEU A 305 17.17 -27.16 -0.03
CA LEU A 305 15.74 -27.44 0.08
C LEU A 305 14.92 -26.69 -0.98
N ALA A 306 15.24 -25.42 -1.23
CA ALA A 306 14.57 -24.63 -2.26
C ALA A 306 14.70 -25.31 -3.64
N GLU A 307 15.91 -25.72 -4.04
CA GLU A 307 16.15 -26.41 -5.31
C GLU A 307 15.39 -27.74 -5.42
N ARG A 308 15.35 -28.55 -4.36
CA ARG A 308 14.62 -29.81 -4.32
C ARG A 308 13.11 -29.60 -4.47
N PHE A 309 12.56 -28.62 -3.75
CA PHE A 309 11.14 -28.31 -3.76
C PHE A 309 10.71 -27.68 -5.10
N GLU A 310 11.53 -26.82 -5.69
CA GLU A 310 11.26 -26.24 -7.00
C GLU A 310 11.17 -27.32 -8.08
N ARG A 311 12.15 -28.25 -8.15
CA ARG A 311 12.14 -29.36 -9.09
C ARG A 311 10.93 -30.30 -8.89
N ALA A 312 10.45 -30.43 -7.66
CA ALA A 312 9.34 -31.30 -7.32
C ALA A 312 7.97 -30.61 -7.44
N GLY A 313 7.91 -29.33 -7.73
CA GLY A 313 6.67 -28.54 -7.78
C GLY A 313 5.98 -28.41 -6.42
N LEU A 314 6.75 -28.44 -5.32
CA LEU A 314 6.25 -28.25 -3.96
C LEU A 314 6.33 -26.78 -3.55
N PRO A 315 5.35 -26.26 -2.76
CA PRO A 315 5.40 -24.90 -2.28
C PRO A 315 6.54 -24.67 -1.26
N PHE A 316 7.34 -23.66 -1.51
CA PHE A 316 8.41 -23.20 -0.59
C PHE A 316 8.62 -21.70 -0.72
N ALA A 317 9.26 -21.09 0.27
CA ALA A 317 9.74 -19.72 0.17
C ALA A 317 10.96 -19.51 1.07
N PRO A 318 12.05 -18.90 0.58
CA PRO A 318 13.11 -18.38 1.45
C PRO A 318 12.56 -17.20 2.25
N ILE A 319 13.04 -17.03 3.48
CA ILE A 319 12.69 -15.84 4.27
C ILE A 319 13.58 -14.70 3.81
N ARG A 320 12.98 -13.65 3.25
CA ARG A 320 13.66 -12.49 2.71
C ARG A 320 13.52 -11.28 3.62
N ARG A 321 14.56 -10.44 3.70
CA ARG A 321 14.48 -9.09 4.22
C ARG A 321 14.04 -8.12 3.11
N PRO A 322 13.45 -6.97 3.45
CA PRO A 322 13.03 -6.00 2.43
C PRO A 322 14.14 -5.57 1.47
N GLU A 323 15.38 -5.41 1.97
CA GLU A 323 16.53 -5.05 1.14
C GLU A 323 16.97 -6.14 0.15
N ASP A 324 16.70 -7.41 0.43
CA ASP A 324 17.02 -8.53 -0.48
C ASP A 324 16.19 -8.46 -1.76
N LEU A 325 15.03 -7.78 -1.72
CA LEU A 325 14.12 -7.64 -2.86
C LEU A 325 14.68 -6.77 -3.99
N TYR A 326 15.67 -5.92 -3.72
CA TYR A 326 16.35 -5.17 -4.79
C TYR A 326 17.08 -6.07 -5.81
N ASP A 327 17.48 -7.26 -5.36
CA ASP A 327 18.20 -8.25 -6.18
C ASP A 327 17.31 -9.42 -6.59
N ASP A 328 16.01 -9.38 -6.28
CA ASP A 328 15.08 -10.45 -6.62
C ASP A 328 14.94 -10.62 -8.14
N PRO A 329 15.22 -11.82 -8.68
CA PRO A 329 15.24 -12.07 -10.12
C PRO A 329 13.87 -11.91 -10.77
N HIS A 330 12.78 -12.23 -10.06
CA HIS A 330 11.41 -12.08 -10.57
C HIS A 330 11.04 -10.60 -10.70
N LEU A 331 11.33 -9.79 -9.67
CA LEU A 331 11.08 -8.34 -9.73
C LEU A 331 11.89 -7.67 -10.84
N ARG A 332 13.14 -8.10 -11.06
CA ARG A 332 13.96 -7.62 -12.18
C ARG A 332 13.36 -8.02 -13.53
N ALA A 333 13.01 -9.28 -13.70
CA ALA A 333 12.46 -9.80 -14.96
C ALA A 333 11.10 -9.21 -15.30
N THR A 334 10.26 -8.94 -14.30
CA THR A 334 8.90 -8.41 -14.48
C THR A 334 8.83 -6.88 -14.45
N GLY A 335 9.96 -6.18 -14.29
CA GLY A 335 9.99 -4.73 -14.18
C GLY A 335 9.22 -4.22 -12.94
N GLY A 336 9.26 -4.95 -11.82
CA GLY A 336 8.56 -4.59 -10.59
C GLY A 336 9.18 -3.43 -9.81
N LEU A 337 10.39 -3.01 -10.20
CA LEU A 337 11.16 -1.91 -9.60
C LEU A 337 11.49 -0.86 -10.66
N ALA A 338 11.50 0.40 -10.26
CA ALA A 338 11.92 1.53 -11.08
C ALA A 338 12.88 2.44 -10.30
N ASP A 339 13.64 3.27 -11.02
CA ASP A 339 14.50 4.26 -10.41
C ASP A 339 13.74 5.56 -10.14
N VAL A 340 14.00 6.19 -8.99
CA VAL A 340 13.55 7.53 -8.63
C VAL A 340 14.68 8.30 -7.97
N VAL A 341 14.70 9.62 -8.16
CA VAL A 341 15.66 10.51 -7.51
C VAL A 341 15.06 11.03 -6.21
N LEU A 342 15.80 10.90 -5.11
CA LEU A 342 15.35 11.39 -3.81
C LEU A 342 15.28 12.93 -3.82
N PRO A 343 14.12 13.54 -3.46
CA PRO A 343 13.96 15.00 -3.52
C PRO A 343 14.64 15.72 -2.37
N ASP A 344 14.71 15.09 -1.18
CA ASP A 344 15.05 15.70 0.08
C ASP A 344 16.00 14.82 0.92
N GLY A 345 16.48 15.37 2.05
CA GLY A 345 17.27 14.68 3.05
C GLY A 345 18.75 14.54 2.71
N PRO A 346 19.52 13.79 3.54
CA PRO A 346 20.99 13.68 3.38
C PRO A 346 21.45 13.02 2.08
N LYS A 347 20.56 12.31 1.40
CA LYS A 347 20.80 11.62 0.13
C LYS A 347 20.05 12.26 -1.03
N ALA A 348 19.60 13.50 -0.91
CA ALA A 348 18.94 14.24 -1.99
C ALA A 348 19.76 14.20 -3.27
N GLY A 349 19.08 13.99 -4.41
CA GLY A 349 19.73 13.85 -5.73
C GLY A 349 20.24 12.44 -6.03
N ARG A 350 20.23 11.50 -5.08
CA ARG A 350 20.61 10.11 -5.33
C ARG A 350 19.46 9.34 -5.98
N SER A 351 19.77 8.58 -7.03
CA SER A 351 18.86 7.58 -7.60
C SER A 351 18.76 6.35 -6.70
N VAL A 352 17.55 5.91 -6.43
CA VAL A 352 17.24 4.69 -5.67
C VAL A 352 16.10 3.94 -6.34
N LYS A 353 16.00 2.64 -6.07
CA LYS A 353 14.88 1.85 -6.58
C LYS A 353 13.64 1.98 -5.71
N THR A 354 12.48 2.10 -6.37
CA THR A 354 11.15 2.06 -5.76
C THR A 354 10.33 0.94 -6.35
N THR A 355 9.32 0.48 -5.61
CA THR A 355 8.35 -0.52 -6.10
C THR A 355 7.30 0.14 -6.99
N LEU A 356 6.85 -0.54 -8.03
CA LEU A 356 5.73 -0.13 -8.87
C LEU A 356 4.41 -0.76 -8.38
N LEU A 357 3.27 -0.22 -8.83
CA LEU A 357 1.97 -0.86 -8.60
C LEU A 357 1.99 -2.30 -9.15
N PRO A 358 1.41 -3.28 -8.42
CA PRO A 358 1.44 -4.69 -8.81
C PRO A 358 0.40 -5.03 -9.88
N ILE A 359 0.25 -4.17 -10.88
CA ILE A 359 -0.70 -4.33 -11.98
C ILE A 359 -0.02 -4.10 -13.33
N THR A 360 -0.55 -4.72 -14.35
CA THR A 360 -0.24 -4.44 -15.76
C THR A 360 -1.53 -4.11 -16.49
N LEU A 361 -1.47 -3.19 -17.44
CA LEU A 361 -2.56 -2.90 -18.34
C LEU A 361 -2.06 -3.20 -19.76
N ASP A 362 -2.76 -4.09 -20.46
CA ASP A 362 -2.35 -4.57 -21.80
C ASP A 362 -0.90 -5.07 -21.83
N GLY A 363 -0.51 -5.80 -20.77
CA GLY A 363 0.85 -6.33 -20.58
C GLY A 363 1.91 -5.31 -20.16
N ALA A 364 1.60 -4.02 -20.15
CA ALA A 364 2.54 -2.97 -19.76
C ALA A 364 2.43 -2.62 -18.26
N ARG A 365 3.58 -2.39 -17.60
CA ARG A 365 3.65 -1.84 -16.25
C ARG A 365 3.42 -0.32 -16.27
N LEU A 366 2.70 0.17 -15.25
CA LEU A 366 2.61 1.60 -15.00
C LEU A 366 3.94 2.08 -14.41
N GLY A 367 4.64 2.95 -15.13
CA GLY A 367 5.98 3.37 -14.78
C GLY A 367 6.05 4.67 -13.98
N VAL A 368 7.27 5.04 -13.59
CA VAL A 368 7.59 6.36 -13.07
C VAL A 368 7.73 7.33 -14.25
N ARG A 369 6.92 8.39 -14.28
CA ARG A 369 6.98 9.47 -15.27
C ARG A 369 7.75 10.67 -14.73
N SER A 370 7.69 10.88 -13.42
CA SER A 370 8.47 11.90 -12.72
C SER A 370 8.84 11.44 -11.32
N ASP A 371 9.97 11.93 -10.86
CA ASP A 371 10.45 11.70 -9.49
C ASP A 371 9.51 12.31 -8.45
N PRO A 372 9.56 11.85 -7.19
CA PRO A 372 8.94 12.55 -6.08
C PRO A 372 9.38 14.02 -6.08
N PRO A 373 8.44 14.98 -6.04
CA PRO A 373 8.77 16.39 -6.28
C PRO A 373 9.49 17.02 -5.08
N ARG A 374 10.41 17.93 -5.36
CA ARG A 374 10.86 18.91 -4.34
C ARG A 374 9.71 19.82 -3.98
N LEU A 375 9.72 20.32 -2.75
CA LEU A 375 8.71 21.27 -2.28
C LEU A 375 8.62 22.50 -3.21
N GLY A 376 7.41 22.81 -3.66
CA GLY A 376 7.13 23.97 -4.51
C GLY A 376 7.75 23.93 -5.91
N ALA A 377 8.30 22.80 -6.34
CA ALA A 377 8.97 22.69 -7.64
C ALA A 377 8.10 23.10 -8.83
N HIS A 378 6.79 23.05 -8.65
CA HIS A 378 5.84 23.31 -9.75
C HIS A 378 4.98 24.57 -9.53
N THR A 379 5.28 25.36 -8.45
CA THR A 379 4.50 26.55 -8.07
C THR A 379 4.30 27.51 -9.22
N THR A 380 5.35 27.87 -9.96
CA THR A 380 5.23 28.82 -11.06
C THR A 380 4.31 28.32 -12.17
N ALA A 381 4.54 27.10 -12.65
CA ALA A 381 3.74 26.52 -13.74
C ALA A 381 2.26 26.36 -13.35
N LEU A 382 2.00 25.93 -12.11
CA LEU A 382 0.64 25.75 -11.61
C LEU A 382 -0.11 27.08 -11.50
N LEU A 383 0.56 28.15 -11.01
CA LEU A 383 -0.04 29.47 -10.89
C LEU A 383 -0.25 30.13 -12.28
N GLN A 384 0.70 29.98 -13.20
CA GLN A 384 0.51 30.41 -14.59
C GLN A 384 -0.70 29.71 -15.22
N GLY A 385 -0.87 28.41 -15.00
CA GLY A 385 -2.04 27.63 -15.44
C GLY A 385 -3.37 28.12 -14.84
N LEU A 386 -3.34 28.80 -13.69
CA LEU A 386 -4.49 29.49 -13.09
C LEU A 386 -4.66 30.94 -13.56
N GLY A 387 -3.80 31.42 -14.51
CA GLY A 387 -3.87 32.77 -15.07
C GLY A 387 -3.12 33.86 -14.32
N TYR A 388 -2.23 33.50 -13.36
CA TYR A 388 -1.38 34.48 -12.69
C TYR A 388 -0.20 34.89 -13.58
N ALA A 389 0.06 36.18 -13.69
CA ALA A 389 1.25 36.71 -14.34
C ALA A 389 2.49 36.54 -13.45
N ASP A 390 3.69 36.49 -14.06
CA ASP A 390 4.95 36.29 -13.34
C ASP A 390 5.16 37.29 -12.19
N ALA A 391 4.82 38.57 -12.40
CA ALA A 391 4.92 39.59 -11.37
C ALA A 391 4.01 39.31 -10.15
N GLN A 392 2.83 38.76 -10.38
CA GLN A 392 1.93 38.33 -9.30
C GLN A 392 2.48 37.13 -8.55
N ILE A 393 3.06 36.16 -9.28
CA ILE A 393 3.67 34.96 -8.67
C ILE A 393 4.86 35.36 -7.79
N GLN A 394 5.71 36.27 -8.27
CA GLN A 394 6.84 36.79 -7.49
C GLN A 394 6.37 37.52 -6.22
N ARG A 395 5.30 38.29 -6.31
CA ARG A 395 4.70 38.94 -5.13
C ARG A 395 4.18 37.92 -4.13
N LEU A 396 3.44 36.88 -4.58
CA LEU A 396 2.96 35.81 -3.69
C LEU A 396 4.10 35.12 -2.93
N ARG A 397 5.25 34.92 -3.59
CA ARG A 397 6.46 34.38 -2.94
C ARG A 397 7.08 35.36 -1.94
N GLN A 398 7.24 36.63 -2.31
CA GLN A 398 7.79 37.67 -1.42
C GLN A 398 6.94 37.87 -0.16
N ASP A 399 5.62 37.79 -0.32
CA ASP A 399 4.65 37.86 0.76
C ASP A 399 4.59 36.56 1.60
N GLY A 400 5.33 35.51 1.22
CA GLY A 400 5.33 34.21 1.91
C GLY A 400 4.01 33.48 1.84
N LEU A 401 3.26 33.61 0.76
CA LEU A 401 1.99 32.91 0.52
C LEU A 401 2.19 31.56 -0.17
N VAL A 402 3.22 31.48 -1.00
CA VAL A 402 3.59 30.25 -1.72
C VAL A 402 5.09 30.01 -1.65
N SER A 403 5.53 28.75 -1.74
CA SER A 403 6.94 28.35 -1.79
C SER A 403 7.54 28.45 -3.19
#